data_29c22ebb578e00e32e11edfb0184ace9
#
_entry.id   29c22ebb578e00e32e11edfb0184ace9
#
_cell.length_a   1.000
_cell.length_b   1.000
_cell.length_c   1.000
_cell.angle_alpha   90.00
_cell.angle_beta   90.00
_cell.angle_gamma   90.00
#
_symmetry.space_group_name_H-M   'P 1'
#
loop_
_entity.id
_entity.type
_entity.pdbx_description
1 polymer ?
#
loop_
_entity_poly.entity_id
_entity_poly.type
_entity_poly.pdbx_seq_one_letter_code
_entity_poly.pdbx_strand_id
1 'polypeptide(L)'
;MTNKSFGNDNLARTLEAKAKNSPVVILQNGLGVERPFIDRDFPEVFRCVLFVTSQMISANQIGFKPVTISPIGIIKGSKANLQLVVEQLNSPVFQFKAETDIQTVIWTKAIINSVFNSICPLLEIDNGIFHREAQALDIAKRVIAECAAIAKENGIDLEADEVVERLLLISKSSDGQLISTLQDINNKRPTEIETLNFEIVNIARILNKGNAVAETKLLGELTRLKSELSRSD
;
A
#
# COMPACT_ATOMS: atom_id res chain seq x y z
N MET A 1 1.98 -4.95 13.05
CA MET A 1 1.47 -3.56 13.10
C MET A 1 0.41 -3.38 12.04
N THR A 2 -0.80 -3.01 12.45
CA THR A 2 -2.02 -3.00 11.61
C THR A 2 -2.79 -1.67 11.69
N ASN A 3 -2.30 -0.69 12.48
CA ASN A 3 -2.86 0.66 12.52
C ASN A 3 -2.60 1.42 11.20
N LYS A 4 -3.28 2.54 10.99
CA LYS A 4 -2.98 3.45 9.88
C LYS A 4 -1.57 4.03 10.00
N SER A 5 -0.88 4.22 8.88
CA SER A 5 0.55 4.57 8.81
C SER A 5 0.91 5.94 9.41
N PHE A 6 -0.01 6.90 9.41
CA PHE A 6 0.23 8.24 9.95
C PHE A 6 0.52 8.29 11.47
N GLY A 7 0.32 7.17 12.20
CA GLY A 7 0.69 7.03 13.62
C GLY A 7 2.07 6.42 13.88
N ASN A 8 2.83 6.06 12.85
CA ASN A 8 4.04 5.26 12.99
C ASN A 8 5.16 5.92 13.79
N ASP A 9 5.34 7.24 13.68
CA ASP A 9 6.36 7.95 14.48
C ASP A 9 6.12 7.84 15.99
N ASN A 10 4.89 8.09 16.42
CA ASN A 10 4.52 7.98 17.83
C ASN A 10 4.60 6.53 18.31
N LEU A 11 4.18 5.58 17.46
CA LEU A 11 4.24 4.17 17.78
C LEU A 11 5.68 3.67 17.86
N ALA A 12 6.55 4.04 16.93
CA ALA A 12 7.97 3.69 16.95
C ALA A 12 8.66 4.23 18.21
N ARG A 13 8.36 5.49 18.61
CA ARG A 13 8.85 6.07 19.87
C ARG A 13 8.38 5.29 21.09
N THR A 14 7.12 4.88 21.12
CA THR A 14 6.55 4.09 22.22
C THR A 14 7.19 2.72 22.31
N LEU A 15 7.36 2.03 21.17
CA LEU A 15 7.98 0.73 21.10
C LEU A 15 9.48 0.77 21.39
N GLU A 16 10.17 1.83 21.00
CA GLU A 16 11.58 2.05 21.36
C GLU A 16 11.80 2.03 22.87
N ALA A 17 10.91 2.65 23.61
CA ALA A 17 10.99 2.68 25.09
C ALA A 17 10.61 1.37 25.76
N LYS A 18 9.76 0.53 25.13
CA LYS A 18 9.13 -0.64 25.78
C LYS A 18 9.55 -1.99 25.20
N ALA A 19 9.92 -2.04 23.94
CA ALA A 19 10.10 -3.28 23.19
C ALA A 19 11.14 -3.16 22.06
N LYS A 20 12.20 -2.38 22.25
CA LYS A 20 13.24 -2.08 21.23
C LYS A 20 13.81 -3.33 20.57
N ASN A 21 14.00 -4.39 21.34
CA ASN A 21 14.65 -5.64 20.87
C ASN A 21 13.65 -6.62 20.23
N SER A 22 12.36 -6.29 20.19
CA SER A 22 11.36 -7.17 19.57
C SER A 22 11.32 -6.94 18.06
N PRO A 23 11.13 -8.03 17.27
CA PRO A 23 10.89 -7.90 15.83
C PRO A 23 9.64 -7.07 15.54
N VAL A 24 9.72 -6.20 14.54
CA VAL A 24 8.59 -5.39 14.09
C VAL A 24 8.11 -5.91 12.74
N VAL A 25 6.88 -6.40 12.68
CA VAL A 25 6.23 -6.80 11.41
C VAL A 25 5.18 -5.77 11.02
N ILE A 26 5.37 -5.14 9.87
CA ILE A 26 4.54 -4.05 9.37
C ILE A 26 3.64 -4.58 8.25
N LEU A 27 2.32 -4.58 8.51
CA LEU A 27 1.28 -5.07 7.60
C LEU A 27 0.55 -3.92 6.87
N GLN A 28 0.98 -2.70 7.09
CA GLN A 28 0.39 -1.48 6.53
C GLN A 28 0.64 -1.37 5.03
N ASN A 29 -0.28 -0.72 4.33
CA ASN A 29 -0.11 -0.38 2.92
C ASN A 29 0.85 0.81 2.73
N GLY A 30 1.31 0.96 1.48
CA GLY A 30 2.12 2.11 1.06
C GLY A 30 3.63 1.88 1.17
N LEU A 31 4.37 2.91 0.77
CA LEU A 31 5.83 2.97 0.76
C LEU A 31 6.33 3.77 1.96
N GLY A 32 7.54 3.49 2.42
CA GLY A 32 8.23 4.25 3.46
C GLY A 32 7.64 4.13 4.87
N VAL A 33 6.62 3.29 5.08
CA VAL A 33 5.95 3.13 6.39
C VAL A 33 6.85 2.49 7.45
N GLU A 34 7.94 1.87 7.05
CA GLU A 34 8.98 1.28 7.90
C GLU A 34 10.02 2.29 8.41
N ARG A 35 10.18 3.47 7.76
CA ARG A 35 11.22 4.44 8.09
C ARG A 35 11.29 4.80 9.57
N PRO A 36 10.17 5.10 10.27
CA PRO A 36 10.24 5.46 11.69
C PRO A 36 10.89 4.40 12.58
N PHE A 37 10.86 3.13 12.16
CA PHE A 37 11.49 2.02 12.89
C PHE A 37 12.96 1.85 12.50
N ILE A 38 13.30 2.07 11.23
CA ILE A 38 14.67 2.06 10.73
C ILE A 38 15.48 3.21 11.33
N ASP A 39 14.91 4.43 11.32
CA ASP A 39 15.56 5.65 11.83
C ASP A 39 15.83 5.58 13.36
N ARG A 40 15.02 4.79 14.07
CA ARG A 40 15.22 4.51 15.52
C ARG A 40 16.02 3.26 15.78
N ASP A 41 16.66 2.71 14.73
CA ASP A 41 17.56 1.57 14.82
C ASP A 41 16.96 0.33 15.49
N PHE A 42 15.70 0.00 15.16
CA PHE A 42 15.15 -1.31 15.53
C PHE A 42 15.98 -2.41 14.88
N PRO A 43 16.34 -3.48 15.62
CA PRO A 43 17.25 -4.51 15.11
C PRO A 43 16.62 -5.34 14.00
N GLU A 44 15.30 -5.51 14.01
CA GLU A 44 14.57 -6.32 13.06
C GLU A 44 13.26 -5.68 12.62
N VAL A 45 13.15 -5.43 11.33
CA VAL A 45 11.98 -4.84 10.69
C VAL A 45 11.63 -5.66 9.46
N PHE A 46 10.42 -6.20 9.45
CA PHE A 46 9.87 -6.99 8.36
C PHE A 46 8.65 -6.30 7.76
N ARG A 47 8.52 -6.39 6.44
CA ARG A 47 7.31 -5.93 5.73
C ARG A 47 6.49 -7.12 5.31
N CYS A 48 5.20 -7.03 5.55
CA CYS A 48 4.23 -7.98 5.03
C CYS A 48 3.32 -7.28 4.01
N VAL A 49 3.11 -7.91 2.87
CA VAL A 49 2.12 -7.48 1.90
C VAL A 49 0.87 -8.34 2.05
N LEU A 50 -0.15 -7.79 2.71
CA LEU A 50 -1.41 -8.50 2.94
C LEU A 50 -2.22 -8.64 1.66
N PHE A 51 -2.56 -9.88 1.32
CA PHE A 51 -3.51 -10.22 0.26
C PHE A 51 -4.83 -10.73 0.86
N VAL A 52 -5.54 -9.80 1.48
CA VAL A 52 -6.82 -10.04 2.15
C VAL A 52 -7.78 -8.92 1.79
N THR A 53 -9.03 -9.25 1.55
CA THR A 53 -10.11 -8.28 1.57
C THR A 53 -10.82 -8.36 2.92
N SER A 54 -11.14 -7.22 3.52
CA SER A 54 -11.91 -7.17 4.76
C SER A 54 -12.96 -6.07 4.68
N GLN A 55 -14.13 -6.35 5.24
CA GLN A 55 -15.25 -5.43 5.27
C GLN A 55 -15.95 -5.49 6.63
N MET A 56 -16.25 -4.34 7.21
CA MET A 56 -17.14 -4.28 8.37
C MET A 56 -18.56 -4.60 7.93
N ILE A 57 -19.13 -5.66 8.50
CA ILE A 57 -20.53 -6.07 8.28
C ILE A 57 -21.43 -5.35 9.29
N SER A 58 -20.96 -5.23 10.52
CA SER A 58 -21.62 -4.49 11.61
C SER A 58 -20.56 -3.97 12.60
N ALA A 59 -20.99 -3.26 13.64
CA ALA A 59 -20.09 -2.73 14.67
C ALA A 59 -19.19 -3.80 15.33
N ASN A 60 -19.65 -5.05 15.39
CA ASN A 60 -18.96 -6.15 16.06
C ASN A 60 -18.64 -7.34 15.12
N GLN A 61 -18.82 -7.17 13.82
CA GLN A 61 -18.63 -8.25 12.85
C GLN A 61 -17.79 -7.77 11.65
N ILE A 62 -16.68 -8.45 11.42
CA ILE A 62 -15.81 -8.22 10.27
C ILE A 62 -15.85 -9.48 9.41
N GLY A 63 -16.26 -9.33 8.16
CA GLY A 63 -16.05 -10.32 7.12
C GLY A 63 -14.63 -10.16 6.57
N PHE A 64 -13.87 -11.25 6.48
CA PHE A 64 -12.60 -11.20 5.78
C PHE A 64 -12.45 -12.41 4.87
N LYS A 65 -11.71 -12.22 3.76
CA LYS A 65 -11.43 -13.27 2.79
C LYS A 65 -9.95 -13.19 2.40
N PRO A 66 -9.15 -14.20 2.72
CA PRO A 66 -7.81 -14.34 2.14
C PRO A 66 -7.93 -14.51 0.62
N VAL A 67 -7.13 -13.74 -0.13
CA VAL A 67 -7.06 -13.83 -1.60
C VAL A 67 -5.97 -14.82 -2.00
N THR A 68 -4.81 -14.71 -1.37
CA THR A 68 -3.67 -15.60 -1.56
C THR A 68 -2.76 -15.53 -0.33
N ILE A 69 -1.70 -16.36 -0.30
CA ILE A 69 -0.68 -16.34 0.76
C ILE A 69 0.00 -14.97 0.80
N SER A 70 0.08 -14.38 1.97
CA SER A 70 0.67 -13.04 2.19
C SER A 70 2.18 -13.16 2.40
N PRO A 71 3.02 -12.54 1.55
CA PRO A 71 4.46 -12.58 1.70
C PRO A 71 4.96 -11.67 2.82
N ILE A 72 5.99 -12.13 3.54
CA ILE A 72 6.76 -11.35 4.52
C ILE A 72 8.21 -11.36 4.08
N GLY A 73 8.86 -10.20 4.07
CA GLY A 73 10.28 -10.10 3.74
C GLY A 73 11.03 -9.14 4.64
N ILE A 74 12.36 -9.18 4.52
CA ILE A 74 13.28 -8.44 5.36
C ILE A 74 13.46 -7.02 4.82
N ILE A 75 13.29 -6.02 5.70
CA ILE A 75 13.81 -4.67 5.49
C ILE A 75 15.13 -4.52 6.24
N LYS A 76 15.17 -4.98 7.50
CA LYS A 76 16.35 -5.06 8.34
C LYS A 76 16.24 -6.32 9.20
N GLY A 77 17.32 -7.09 9.36
CA GLY A 77 17.31 -8.30 10.18
C GLY A 77 17.87 -9.53 9.48
N SER A 78 17.56 -10.72 10.00
CA SER A 78 18.11 -11.98 9.56
C SER A 78 17.08 -12.91 8.90
N LYS A 79 17.56 -13.80 8.01
CA LYS A 79 16.72 -14.85 7.38
C LYS A 79 16.16 -15.83 8.42
N ALA A 80 16.95 -16.15 9.47
CA ALA A 80 16.50 -17.06 10.52
C ALA A 80 15.30 -16.50 11.27
N ASN A 81 15.34 -15.22 11.63
CA ASN A 81 14.25 -14.57 12.33
C ASN A 81 13.03 -14.30 11.41
N LEU A 82 13.23 -14.08 10.11
CA LEU A 82 12.12 -14.05 9.16
C LEU A 82 11.35 -15.37 9.17
N GLN A 83 12.07 -16.51 9.16
CA GLN A 83 11.42 -17.82 9.17
C GLN A 83 10.62 -18.05 10.46
N LEU A 84 11.19 -17.69 11.62
CA LEU A 84 10.47 -17.76 12.90
C LEU A 84 9.22 -16.88 12.92
N VAL A 85 9.30 -15.66 12.38
CA VAL A 85 8.14 -14.75 12.27
C VAL A 85 7.05 -15.36 11.39
N VAL A 86 7.41 -15.92 10.25
CA VAL A 86 6.45 -16.59 9.35
C VAL A 86 5.77 -17.74 10.05
N GLU A 87 6.54 -18.61 10.72
CA GLU A 87 6.00 -19.76 11.46
C GLU A 87 5.05 -19.35 12.60
N GLN A 88 5.40 -18.31 13.35
CA GLN A 88 4.57 -17.80 14.45
C GLN A 88 3.27 -17.14 14.00
N LEU A 89 3.26 -16.53 12.82
CA LEU A 89 2.09 -15.85 12.29
C LEU A 89 1.16 -16.77 11.49
N ASN A 90 1.67 -17.89 10.99
CA ASN A 90 0.89 -18.82 10.19
C ASN A 90 -0.25 -19.46 11.01
N SER A 91 -1.40 -19.52 10.38
CA SER A 91 -2.57 -20.24 10.89
C SER A 91 -3.29 -20.97 9.74
N PRO A 92 -4.16 -21.94 10.02
CA PRO A 92 -4.95 -22.61 8.99
C PRO A 92 -5.81 -21.66 8.15
N VAL A 93 -6.22 -20.53 8.73
CA VAL A 93 -7.11 -19.57 8.10
C VAL A 93 -6.34 -18.44 7.42
N PHE A 94 -5.13 -18.12 7.91
CA PHE A 94 -4.34 -17.00 7.45
C PHE A 94 -2.90 -17.40 7.25
N GLN A 95 -2.47 -17.49 5.99
CA GLN A 95 -1.16 -18.02 5.62
C GLN A 95 -0.18 -16.95 5.20
N PHE A 96 1.06 -17.09 5.66
CA PHE A 96 2.20 -16.25 5.31
C PHE A 96 3.33 -17.10 4.71
N LYS A 97 4.16 -16.47 3.88
CA LYS A 97 5.39 -17.08 3.35
C LYS A 97 6.55 -16.10 3.43
N ALA A 98 7.76 -16.61 3.58
CA ALA A 98 8.96 -15.81 3.41
C ALA A 98 9.12 -15.40 1.94
N GLU A 99 9.48 -14.13 1.73
CA GLU A 99 9.72 -13.55 0.41
C GLU A 99 11.10 -12.90 0.40
N THR A 100 11.91 -13.27 -0.59
CA THR A 100 13.27 -12.73 -0.75
C THR A 100 13.29 -11.37 -1.40
N ASP A 101 12.39 -11.14 -2.36
CA ASP A 101 12.22 -9.86 -3.04
C ASP A 101 10.92 -9.18 -2.63
N ILE A 102 10.83 -8.84 -1.37
CA ILE A 102 9.66 -8.18 -0.82
C ILE A 102 9.49 -6.76 -1.39
N GLN A 103 10.57 -6.11 -1.83
CA GLN A 103 10.51 -4.75 -2.35
C GLN A 103 9.70 -4.67 -3.64
N THR A 104 9.94 -5.58 -4.59
CA THR A 104 9.15 -5.64 -5.83
C THR A 104 7.66 -5.88 -5.53
N VAL A 105 7.35 -6.74 -4.55
CA VAL A 105 5.95 -6.98 -4.15
C VAL A 105 5.31 -5.74 -3.52
N ILE A 106 6.04 -5.04 -2.63
CA ILE A 106 5.57 -3.78 -2.01
C ILE A 106 5.31 -2.71 -3.07
N TRP A 107 6.27 -2.49 -3.99
CA TRP A 107 6.14 -1.49 -5.04
C TRP A 107 5.00 -1.81 -6.00
N THR A 108 4.88 -3.04 -6.47
CA THR A 108 3.76 -3.47 -7.31
C THR A 108 2.41 -3.14 -6.66
N LYS A 109 2.24 -3.53 -5.40
CA LYS A 109 1.00 -3.24 -4.67
C LYS A 109 0.79 -1.74 -4.44
N ALA A 110 1.85 -0.98 -4.11
CA ALA A 110 1.75 0.45 -3.90
C ALA A 110 1.35 1.20 -5.18
N ILE A 111 1.90 0.83 -6.34
CA ILE A 111 1.55 1.40 -7.64
C ILE A 111 0.07 1.11 -7.97
N ILE A 112 -0.36 -0.14 -7.86
CA ILE A 112 -1.75 -0.52 -8.09
C ILE A 112 -2.69 0.24 -7.13
N ASN A 113 -2.32 0.33 -5.85
CA ASN A 113 -3.09 1.09 -4.87
C ASN A 113 -3.11 2.59 -5.18
N SER A 114 -2.02 3.17 -5.67
CA SER A 114 -1.99 4.59 -6.07
C SER A 114 -2.99 4.89 -7.19
N VAL A 115 -3.19 3.97 -8.11
CA VAL A 115 -4.20 4.07 -9.18
C VAL A 115 -5.61 3.94 -8.61
N PHE A 116 -5.91 2.83 -7.93
CA PHE A 116 -7.26 2.59 -7.39
C PHE A 116 -7.67 3.65 -6.37
N ASN A 117 -6.78 3.98 -5.43
CA ASN A 117 -7.06 4.90 -4.32
C ASN A 117 -7.05 6.39 -4.71
N SER A 118 -6.75 6.71 -5.96
CA SER A 118 -6.92 8.06 -6.48
C SER A 118 -8.06 8.15 -7.50
N ILE A 119 -8.10 7.30 -8.51
CA ILE A 119 -9.09 7.39 -9.59
C ILE A 119 -10.49 7.00 -9.11
N CYS A 120 -10.65 5.87 -8.40
CA CYS A 120 -11.97 5.44 -7.94
C CYS A 120 -12.66 6.45 -6.99
N PRO A 121 -11.97 7.05 -5.99
CA PRO A 121 -12.58 8.08 -5.16
C PRO A 121 -12.96 9.36 -5.92
N LEU A 122 -12.16 9.79 -6.89
CA LEU A 122 -12.44 10.99 -7.67
C LEU A 122 -13.68 10.83 -8.54
N LEU A 123 -13.90 9.62 -9.07
CA LEU A 123 -15.06 9.28 -9.89
C LEU A 123 -16.23 8.70 -9.10
N GLU A 124 -16.07 8.50 -7.78
CA GLU A 124 -17.07 7.88 -6.89
C GLU A 124 -17.56 6.51 -7.38
N ILE A 125 -16.63 5.70 -7.89
CA ILE A 125 -16.94 4.43 -8.52
C ILE A 125 -16.20 3.26 -7.86
N ASP A 126 -16.70 2.05 -8.08
CA ASP A 126 -16.09 0.81 -7.61
C ASP A 126 -14.84 0.41 -8.39
N ASN A 127 -14.16 -0.62 -7.88
CA ASN A 127 -12.90 -1.11 -8.44
C ASN A 127 -13.01 -1.69 -9.87
N GLY A 128 -14.21 -2.01 -10.34
CA GLY A 128 -14.44 -2.59 -11.66
C GLY A 128 -14.19 -1.64 -12.84
N ILE A 129 -14.02 -0.33 -12.59
CA ILE A 129 -13.90 0.67 -13.65
C ILE A 129 -12.82 0.36 -14.69
N PHE A 130 -11.66 -0.16 -14.26
CA PHE A 130 -10.51 -0.34 -15.17
C PHE A 130 -10.68 -1.46 -16.20
N HIS A 131 -11.54 -2.46 -15.93
CA HIS A 131 -11.83 -3.47 -16.94
C HIS A 131 -13.11 -3.18 -17.73
N ARG A 132 -13.93 -2.22 -17.27
CA ARG A 132 -15.17 -1.80 -17.96
C ARG A 132 -14.97 -0.61 -18.89
N GLU A 133 -14.07 0.34 -18.50
CA GLU A 133 -13.92 1.63 -19.17
C GLU A 133 -12.49 1.82 -19.73
N ALA A 134 -12.36 1.80 -21.05
CA ALA A 134 -11.07 1.93 -21.73
C ALA A 134 -10.34 3.24 -21.39
N GLN A 135 -11.07 4.35 -21.26
CA GLN A 135 -10.48 5.65 -20.93
C GLN A 135 -9.90 5.65 -19.48
N ALA A 136 -10.56 5.00 -18.53
CA ALA A 136 -10.02 4.86 -17.18
C ALA A 136 -8.76 4.00 -17.16
N LEU A 137 -8.75 2.92 -17.95
CA LEU A 137 -7.57 2.07 -18.11
C LEU A 137 -6.40 2.84 -18.74
N ASP A 138 -6.65 3.71 -19.73
CA ASP A 138 -5.60 4.51 -20.36
C ASP A 138 -4.98 5.51 -19.38
N ILE A 139 -5.76 6.13 -18.51
CA ILE A 139 -5.23 6.96 -17.41
C ILE A 139 -4.40 6.09 -16.45
N ALA A 140 -4.93 4.93 -16.06
CA ALA A 140 -4.21 4.00 -15.17
C ALA A 140 -2.86 3.57 -15.74
N LYS A 141 -2.77 3.26 -17.03
CA LYS A 141 -1.52 2.90 -17.71
C LYS A 141 -0.47 4.01 -17.65
N ARG A 142 -0.88 5.27 -17.83
CA ARG A 142 0.06 6.41 -17.74
C ARG A 142 0.61 6.57 -16.32
N VAL A 143 -0.27 6.50 -15.31
CA VAL A 143 0.14 6.56 -13.90
C VAL A 143 1.07 5.39 -13.55
N ILE A 144 0.74 4.17 -14.01
CA ILE A 144 1.60 2.99 -13.80
C ILE A 144 2.96 3.19 -14.45
N ALA A 145 3.02 3.71 -15.67
CA ALA A 145 4.28 3.96 -16.37
C ALA A 145 5.16 4.99 -15.63
N GLU A 146 4.57 6.10 -15.13
CA GLU A 146 5.28 7.06 -14.27
C GLU A 146 5.88 6.37 -13.03
N CYS A 147 5.04 5.63 -12.32
CA CYS A 147 5.44 4.97 -11.06
C CYS A 147 6.48 3.86 -11.29
N ALA A 148 6.34 3.05 -12.34
CA ALA A 148 7.27 2.00 -12.70
C ALA A 148 8.65 2.57 -13.09
N ALA A 149 8.67 3.69 -13.81
CA ALA A 149 9.92 4.39 -14.12
C ALA A 149 10.66 4.85 -12.85
N ILE A 150 9.94 5.35 -11.85
CA ILE A 150 10.53 5.74 -10.55
C ILE A 150 10.98 4.50 -9.76
N ALA A 151 10.21 3.42 -9.78
CA ALA A 151 10.63 2.16 -9.15
C ALA A 151 11.96 1.66 -9.72
N LYS A 152 12.11 1.67 -11.04
CA LYS A 152 13.32 1.26 -11.74
C LYS A 152 14.53 2.14 -11.38
N GLU A 153 14.35 3.46 -11.36
CA GLU A 153 15.39 4.41 -10.90
C GLU A 153 15.76 4.21 -9.41
N ASN A 154 14.84 3.68 -8.62
CA ASN A 154 15.05 3.32 -7.21
C ASN A 154 15.61 1.89 -7.04
N GLY A 155 16.01 1.21 -8.13
CA GLY A 155 16.61 -0.12 -8.12
C GLY A 155 15.62 -1.28 -7.99
N ILE A 156 14.32 -1.04 -8.24
CA ILE A 156 13.27 -2.06 -8.23
C ILE A 156 12.98 -2.48 -9.67
N ASP A 157 13.26 -3.73 -9.97
CA ASP A 157 13.00 -4.31 -11.30
C ASP A 157 11.53 -4.76 -11.39
N LEU A 158 10.73 -3.95 -12.08
CA LEU A 158 9.34 -4.28 -12.36
C LEU A 158 8.91 -3.68 -13.71
N GLU A 159 8.15 -4.44 -14.47
CA GLU A 159 7.66 -4.04 -15.78
C GLU A 159 6.23 -3.46 -15.68
N ALA A 160 6.02 -2.30 -16.33
CA ALA A 160 4.73 -1.60 -16.27
C ALA A 160 3.57 -2.47 -16.79
N ASP A 161 3.79 -3.24 -17.86
CA ASP A 161 2.76 -4.11 -18.45
C ASP A 161 2.31 -5.21 -17.47
N GLU A 162 3.23 -5.79 -16.70
CA GLU A 162 2.86 -6.77 -15.65
C GLU A 162 2.00 -6.13 -14.55
N VAL A 163 2.29 -4.88 -14.20
CA VAL A 163 1.48 -4.14 -13.22
C VAL A 163 0.08 -3.85 -13.77
N VAL A 164 -0.04 -3.52 -15.06
CA VAL A 164 -1.33 -3.32 -15.75
C VAL A 164 -2.14 -4.62 -15.77
N GLU A 165 -1.53 -5.76 -16.10
CA GLU A 165 -2.19 -7.06 -16.06
C GLU A 165 -2.74 -7.38 -14.67
N ARG A 166 -1.94 -7.17 -13.63
CA ARG A 166 -2.35 -7.37 -12.23
C ARG A 166 -3.48 -6.40 -11.83
N LEU A 167 -3.41 -5.13 -12.25
CA LEU A 167 -4.48 -4.15 -12.02
C LEU A 167 -5.80 -4.64 -12.63
N LEU A 168 -5.79 -5.15 -13.87
CA LEU A 168 -6.97 -5.68 -14.55
C LEU A 168 -7.55 -6.91 -13.85
N LEU A 169 -6.69 -7.84 -13.37
CA LEU A 169 -7.12 -9.00 -12.61
C LEU A 169 -7.81 -8.58 -11.29
N ILE A 170 -7.23 -7.60 -10.58
CA ILE A 170 -7.83 -7.05 -9.35
C ILE A 170 -9.14 -6.34 -9.67
N SER A 171 -9.18 -5.52 -10.72
CA SER A 171 -10.40 -4.82 -11.15
C SER A 171 -11.55 -5.81 -11.42
N LYS A 172 -11.28 -6.91 -12.11
CA LYS A 172 -12.28 -7.97 -12.37
C LYS A 172 -12.70 -8.71 -11.09
N SER A 173 -11.75 -9.07 -10.24
CA SER A 173 -12.03 -9.88 -9.03
C SER A 173 -12.69 -9.08 -7.91
N SER A 174 -12.57 -7.76 -7.92
CA SER A 174 -13.17 -6.82 -6.95
C SER A 174 -14.24 -5.90 -7.57
N ASP A 175 -14.82 -6.32 -8.67
CA ASP A 175 -15.94 -5.59 -9.31
C ASP A 175 -17.09 -5.38 -8.32
N GLY A 176 -17.67 -4.19 -8.31
CA GLY A 176 -18.69 -3.78 -7.35
C GLY A 176 -18.18 -3.46 -5.93
N GLN A 177 -16.88 -3.65 -5.63
CA GLN A 177 -16.31 -3.31 -4.33
C GLN A 177 -15.72 -1.90 -4.34
N LEU A 178 -16.00 -1.13 -3.29
CA LEU A 178 -15.40 0.20 -3.12
C LEU A 178 -13.98 0.09 -2.55
N ILE A 179 -13.07 0.86 -3.11
CA ILE A 179 -11.69 0.98 -2.58
C ILE A 179 -11.69 1.61 -1.19
N SER A 180 -10.68 1.28 -0.38
CA SER A 180 -10.57 1.75 1.01
C SER A 180 -10.55 3.27 1.14
N THR A 181 -9.88 3.98 0.25
CA THR A 181 -9.87 5.46 0.26
C THR A 181 -11.25 6.06 0.03
N LEU A 182 -12.07 5.51 -0.86
CA LEU A 182 -13.45 5.98 -1.05
C LEU A 182 -14.29 5.69 0.21
N GLN A 183 -14.10 4.52 0.82
CA GLN A 183 -14.76 4.20 2.09
C GLN A 183 -14.32 5.14 3.23
N ASP A 184 -13.03 5.50 3.31
CA ASP A 184 -12.53 6.46 4.30
C ASP A 184 -13.14 7.86 4.08
N ILE A 185 -13.20 8.34 2.83
CA ILE A 185 -13.82 9.63 2.48
C ILE A 185 -15.31 9.64 2.87
N ASN A 186 -16.06 8.60 2.48
CA ASN A 186 -17.48 8.48 2.79
C ASN A 186 -17.77 8.43 4.31
N ASN A 187 -16.80 7.94 5.09
CA ASN A 187 -16.87 7.90 6.56
C ASN A 187 -16.15 9.07 7.23
N LYS A 188 -15.78 10.12 6.50
CA LYS A 188 -15.09 11.33 7.01
C LYS A 188 -13.78 11.01 7.76
N ARG A 189 -13.04 9.99 7.31
CA ARG A 189 -11.79 9.52 7.91
C ARG A 189 -10.57 9.96 7.09
N PRO A 190 -9.40 10.16 7.71
CA PRO A 190 -8.15 10.39 6.99
C PRO A 190 -7.80 9.21 6.08
N THR A 191 -7.29 9.51 4.88
CA THR A 191 -6.85 8.51 3.88
C THR A 191 -5.35 8.21 4.00
N GLU A 192 -4.86 7.18 3.30
CA GLU A 192 -3.44 6.82 3.24
C GLU A 192 -2.75 7.32 1.97
N ILE A 193 -3.28 8.34 1.31
CA ILE A 193 -2.75 8.85 0.05
C ILE A 193 -1.29 9.35 0.18
N GLU A 194 -0.86 9.75 1.38
CA GLU A 194 0.49 10.20 1.67
C GLU A 194 1.53 9.09 1.48
N THR A 195 1.21 7.86 1.87
CA THR A 195 2.10 6.70 1.72
C THR A 195 1.95 5.97 0.38
N LEU A 196 1.06 6.46 -0.48
CA LEU A 196 0.83 5.98 -1.84
C LEU A 196 1.37 7.00 -2.85
N ASN A 197 0.49 7.80 -3.46
CA ASN A 197 0.87 8.75 -4.51
C ASN A 197 1.97 9.72 -4.05
N PHE A 198 1.85 10.32 -2.87
CA PHE A 198 2.83 11.31 -2.42
C PHE A 198 4.17 10.70 -2.03
N GLU A 199 4.22 9.45 -1.57
CA GLU A 199 5.52 8.82 -1.31
C GLU A 199 6.26 8.53 -2.61
N ILE A 200 5.57 8.10 -3.69
CA ILE A 200 6.18 7.96 -5.03
C ILE A 200 6.70 9.32 -5.52
N VAL A 201 5.92 10.38 -5.37
CA VAL A 201 6.35 11.75 -5.72
C VAL A 201 7.56 12.20 -4.90
N ASN A 202 7.61 11.86 -3.62
CA ASN A 202 8.74 12.17 -2.74
C ASN A 202 10.00 11.44 -3.19
N ILE A 203 9.91 10.15 -3.49
CA ILE A 203 11.03 9.36 -4.04
C ILE A 203 11.49 9.94 -5.37
N ALA A 204 10.58 10.28 -6.28
CA ALA A 204 10.91 10.93 -7.55
C ALA A 204 11.66 12.25 -7.35
N ARG A 205 11.28 13.06 -6.35
CA ARG A 205 11.96 14.29 -6.01
C ARG A 205 13.39 14.05 -5.50
N ILE A 206 13.57 13.06 -4.63
CA ILE A 206 14.89 12.67 -4.12
C ILE A 206 15.82 12.22 -5.27
N LEU A 207 15.26 11.55 -6.27
CA LEU A 207 15.96 11.12 -7.48
C LEU A 207 16.13 12.24 -8.55
N ASN A 208 15.71 13.47 -8.26
CA ASN A 208 15.68 14.60 -9.21
C ASN A 208 14.81 14.33 -10.46
N LYS A 209 13.76 13.52 -10.31
CA LYS A 209 12.80 13.11 -11.36
C LYS A 209 11.38 13.63 -11.08
N GLY A 210 11.21 14.68 -10.27
CA GLY A 210 9.90 15.16 -9.85
C GLY A 210 8.92 15.50 -10.99
N ASN A 211 9.42 15.87 -12.16
CA ASN A 211 8.59 16.14 -13.34
C ASN A 211 8.10 14.86 -14.05
N ALA A 212 8.67 13.70 -13.75
CA ALA A 212 8.31 12.43 -14.36
C ALA A 212 7.06 11.79 -13.72
N VAL A 213 6.46 12.40 -12.71
CA VAL A 213 5.31 11.88 -11.94
C VAL A 213 4.18 12.91 -11.83
N ALA A 214 3.94 13.64 -12.92
CA ALA A 214 2.99 14.75 -12.93
C ALA A 214 1.53 14.27 -12.73
N GLU A 215 1.12 13.20 -13.41
CA GLU A 215 -0.23 12.63 -13.27
C GLU A 215 -0.42 11.99 -11.88
N THR A 216 0.56 11.23 -11.41
CA THR A 216 0.56 10.63 -10.06
C THR A 216 0.41 11.70 -8.98
N LYS A 217 1.13 12.83 -9.11
CA LYS A 217 1.06 13.96 -8.19
C LYS A 217 -0.32 14.62 -8.23
N LEU A 218 -0.82 14.97 -9.43
CA LEU A 218 -2.10 15.63 -9.61
C LEU A 218 -3.25 14.80 -9.02
N LEU A 219 -3.29 13.49 -9.31
CA LEU A 219 -4.30 12.60 -8.77
C LEU A 219 -4.22 12.52 -7.23
N GLY A 220 -3.01 12.48 -6.67
CA GLY A 220 -2.79 12.53 -5.23
C GLY A 220 -3.32 13.82 -4.59
N GLU A 221 -3.03 14.97 -5.20
CA GLU A 221 -3.49 16.30 -4.74
C GLU A 221 -5.02 16.41 -4.76
N LEU A 222 -5.66 16.00 -5.86
CA LEU A 222 -7.12 16.01 -5.98
C LEU A 222 -7.79 15.07 -4.96
N THR A 223 -7.23 13.88 -4.75
CA THR A 223 -7.76 12.92 -3.78
C THR A 223 -7.61 13.43 -2.35
N ARG A 224 -6.48 14.04 -2.01
CA ARG A 224 -6.26 14.67 -0.70
C ARG A 224 -7.25 15.80 -0.48
N LEU A 225 -7.42 16.70 -1.46
CA LEU A 225 -8.37 17.80 -1.37
C LEU A 225 -9.80 17.28 -1.16
N LYS A 226 -10.23 16.27 -1.92
CA LYS A 226 -11.54 15.64 -1.73
C LYS A 226 -11.70 15.08 -0.33
N SER A 227 -10.66 14.41 0.21
CA SER A 227 -10.66 13.89 1.58
C SER A 227 -10.74 14.98 2.64
N GLU A 228 -10.06 16.11 2.44
CA GLU A 228 -10.09 17.26 3.36
C GLU A 228 -11.45 17.93 3.36
N LEU A 229 -12.02 18.19 2.19
CA LEU A 229 -13.35 18.78 2.04
C LEU A 229 -14.43 17.92 2.69
N SER A 230 -14.40 16.59 2.51
CA SER A 230 -15.39 15.69 3.11
C SER A 230 -15.39 15.69 4.66
N ARG A 231 -14.31 16.16 5.30
CA ARG A 231 -14.17 16.24 6.75
C ARG A 231 -14.51 17.62 7.31
N SER A 232 -14.61 18.63 6.45
CA SER A 232 -14.91 20.01 6.83
C SER A 232 -16.42 20.29 6.88
N ASP A 233 -17.22 19.41 6.26
CA ASP A 233 -18.68 19.42 6.30
C ASP A 233 -19.20 18.56 7.48
#